data_6189d3fb04a99101484489c1b429eba0
#
_entry.id   6189d3fb04a99101484489c1b429eba0
#
_cell.length_a   1.000
_cell.length_b   1.000
_cell.length_c   1.000
_cell.angle_alpha   90.00
_cell.angle_beta   90.00
_cell.angle_gamma   90.00
#
_symmetry.space_group_name_H-M   'P 1'
#
loop_
_entity.id
_entity.type
_entity.pdbx_description
1 polymer ?
#
loop_
_entity_poly.entity_id
_entity_poly.type
_entity_poly.pdbx_seq_one_letter_code
_entity_poly.pdbx_strand_id
1 'polypeptide(L)'
;DDEIHDVFLNLGPFGGICSAFQKDPNSAWLVLATDLPFVDKNLVKLLLEKRNPAKVATAVIGKGKQFPEPLITIYEPKSYSILLQYLAQGYSCPRKILINSDVEIVEVEDNLIQNINTPEEYNAAIKELN
;
A
#
# COMPACT_ATOMS: atom_id res chain seq x y z
N ASP A 1 17.67 -8.41 -6.67
CA ASP A 1 17.31 -7.97 -5.35
C ASP A 1 16.14 -7.01 -5.43
N ASP A 2 15.06 -7.33 -4.72
CA ASP A 2 13.82 -6.54 -4.74
C ASP A 2 13.81 -5.42 -3.71
N GLU A 3 14.89 -5.27 -2.96
CA GLU A 3 14.93 -4.29 -1.90
C GLU A 3 15.10 -2.89 -2.46
N ILE A 4 14.33 -1.97 -1.92
CA ILE A 4 14.33 -0.57 -2.35
C ILE A 4 14.94 0.28 -1.23
N HIS A 5 15.96 1.04 -1.57
CA HIS A 5 16.51 2.00 -0.65
C HIS A 5 15.62 3.24 -0.62
N ASP A 6 15.21 3.61 0.58
CA ASP A 6 14.31 4.74 0.76
C ASP A 6 15.07 6.05 0.58
N VAL A 7 14.80 6.76 -0.50
CA VAL A 7 15.36 8.09 -0.74
C VAL A 7 14.50 9.19 -0.14
N PHE A 8 13.32 8.86 0.37
CA PHE A 8 12.43 9.78 1.08
C PHE A 8 12.53 9.49 2.56
N LEU A 9 13.63 9.94 3.16
CA LEU A 9 13.94 9.62 4.55
C LEU A 9 12.90 10.18 5.53
N ASN A 10 12.65 9.45 6.59
CA ASN A 10 11.79 9.85 7.70
C ASN A 10 10.31 9.95 7.34
N LEU A 11 9.89 9.35 6.24
CA LEU A 11 8.49 9.35 5.82
C LEU A 11 7.80 7.99 6.06
N GLY A 12 8.49 7.04 6.68
CA GLY A 12 7.94 5.73 6.98
C GLY A 12 7.53 4.97 5.73
N PRO A 13 6.41 4.23 5.77
CA PRO A 13 5.95 3.47 4.60
C PRO A 13 5.65 4.35 3.39
N PHE A 14 5.20 5.58 3.62
CA PHE A 14 4.94 6.51 2.52
C PHE A 14 6.22 6.77 1.72
N GLY A 15 7.34 6.98 2.43
CA GLY A 15 8.64 7.18 1.77
C GLY A 15 9.05 5.97 0.95
N GLY A 16 8.85 4.77 1.49
CA GLY A 16 9.17 3.54 0.76
C GLY A 16 8.38 3.41 -0.52
N ILE A 17 7.09 3.74 -0.49
CA ILE A 17 6.24 3.70 -1.69
C ILE A 17 6.72 4.72 -2.72
N CYS A 18 7.03 5.94 -2.28
CA CYS A 18 7.57 6.97 -3.19
C CYS A 18 8.90 6.54 -3.79
N SER A 19 9.78 5.93 -3.00
CA SER A 19 11.07 5.45 -3.49
C SER A 19 10.89 4.36 -4.54
N ALA A 20 9.92 3.46 -4.36
CA ALA A 20 9.63 2.41 -5.32
C ALA A 20 9.23 3.02 -6.66
N PHE A 21 8.32 3.99 -6.64
CA PHE A 21 7.89 4.65 -7.88
C PHE A 21 9.00 5.49 -8.50
N GLN A 22 9.90 6.03 -7.70
CA GLN A 22 11.05 6.73 -8.26
C GLN A 22 11.94 5.76 -9.04
N LYS A 23 12.08 4.54 -8.54
CA LYS A 23 12.86 3.50 -9.22
C LYS A 23 12.19 3.07 -10.53
N ASP A 24 10.88 2.86 -10.50
CA ASP A 24 10.12 2.50 -11.70
C ASP A 24 8.71 3.07 -11.62
N PRO A 25 8.51 4.26 -12.21
CA PRO A 25 7.22 4.93 -12.17
C PRO A 25 6.14 4.27 -13.03
N ASN A 26 6.50 3.31 -13.86
CA ASN A 26 5.57 2.66 -14.77
C ASN A 26 5.09 1.30 -14.27
N SER A 27 5.61 0.83 -13.14
CA SER A 27 5.18 -0.43 -12.55
C SER A 27 4.18 -0.18 -11.43
N ALA A 28 3.35 -1.18 -11.15
CA ALA A 28 2.57 -1.22 -9.92
C ALA A 28 3.42 -1.81 -8.81
N TRP A 29 3.12 -1.46 -7.57
CA TRP A 29 3.88 -1.89 -6.41
C TRP A 29 2.97 -2.51 -5.37
N LEU A 30 3.28 -3.75 -4.97
CA LEU A 30 2.58 -4.44 -3.90
C LEU A 30 3.25 -4.12 -2.57
N VAL A 31 2.47 -3.61 -1.63
CA VAL A 31 2.95 -3.27 -0.29
C VAL A 31 2.31 -4.21 0.71
N LEU A 32 3.14 -4.91 1.49
CA LEU A 32 2.68 -5.86 2.50
C LEU A 32 3.36 -5.58 3.83
N ALA A 33 2.56 -5.45 4.89
CA ALA A 33 3.10 -5.39 6.25
C ALA A 33 3.73 -6.73 6.59
N THR A 34 4.99 -6.73 7.01
CA THR A 34 5.73 -7.96 7.27
C THR A 34 5.43 -8.56 8.65
N ASP A 35 4.85 -7.76 9.54
CA ASP A 35 4.62 -8.17 10.94
C ASP A 35 3.22 -8.76 11.16
N LEU A 36 2.43 -8.94 10.12
CA LEU A 36 1.10 -9.52 10.25
C LEU A 36 1.20 -11.05 10.23
N PRO A 37 0.78 -11.71 11.29
CA PRO A 37 0.89 -13.17 11.36
C PRO A 37 -0.02 -13.91 10.39
N PHE A 38 -1.07 -13.24 9.91
CA PHE A 38 -2.06 -13.88 9.05
C PHE A 38 -1.99 -13.42 7.60
N VAL A 39 -0.98 -12.63 7.22
CA VAL A 39 -0.76 -12.31 5.82
C VAL A 39 -0.08 -13.49 5.16
N ASP A 40 -0.79 -14.17 4.31
CA ASP A 40 -0.32 -15.39 3.68
C ASP A 40 -0.50 -15.32 2.17
N LYS A 41 -0.16 -16.42 1.52
CA LYS A 41 -0.25 -16.52 0.06
C LYS A 41 -1.67 -16.33 -0.46
N ASN A 42 -2.67 -16.73 0.33
CA ASN A 42 -4.06 -16.62 -0.10
C ASN A 42 -4.51 -15.17 -0.15
N LEU A 43 -4.07 -14.35 0.82
CA LEU A 43 -4.39 -12.93 0.84
C LEU A 43 -3.72 -12.21 -0.33
N VAL A 44 -2.46 -12.51 -0.60
CA VAL A 44 -1.74 -11.94 -1.73
C VAL A 44 -2.41 -12.34 -3.04
N LYS A 45 -2.77 -13.61 -3.17
CA LYS A 45 -3.44 -14.11 -4.37
C LYS A 45 -4.77 -13.40 -4.59
N LEU A 46 -5.53 -13.18 -3.51
CA LEU A 46 -6.80 -12.48 -3.60
C LEU A 46 -6.61 -11.05 -4.10
N LEU A 47 -5.62 -10.34 -3.57
CA LEU A 47 -5.30 -8.99 -4.03
C LEU A 47 -4.96 -8.98 -5.52
N LEU A 48 -4.13 -9.92 -5.96
CA LEU A 48 -3.74 -10.00 -7.36
C LEU A 48 -4.93 -10.32 -8.26
N GLU A 49 -5.83 -11.19 -7.82
CA GLU A 49 -7.03 -11.54 -8.58
C GLU A 49 -7.99 -10.36 -8.70
N LYS A 50 -8.08 -9.54 -7.66
CA LYS A 50 -9.01 -8.41 -7.61
C LYS A 50 -8.39 -7.11 -8.09
N ARG A 51 -7.12 -7.12 -8.43
CA ARG A 51 -6.41 -5.94 -8.89
C ARG A 51 -7.17 -5.24 -10.02
N ASN A 52 -7.26 -3.92 -9.91
CA ASN A 52 -7.91 -3.10 -10.93
C ASN A 52 -6.96 -1.98 -11.37
N PRO A 53 -6.21 -2.19 -12.48
CA PRO A 53 -5.24 -1.18 -12.94
C PRO A 53 -5.87 0.14 -13.39
N ALA A 54 -7.17 0.17 -13.61
CA ALA A 54 -7.85 1.40 -13.98
C ALA A 54 -8.03 2.35 -12.80
N LYS A 55 -7.85 1.84 -11.58
CA LYS A 55 -7.98 2.64 -10.35
C LYS A 55 -6.60 3.03 -9.83
N VAL A 56 -6.59 3.87 -8.80
CA VAL A 56 -5.35 4.34 -8.17
C VAL A 56 -4.66 3.21 -7.43
N ALA A 57 -5.42 2.34 -6.82
CA ALA A 57 -4.90 1.25 -6.02
C ALA A 57 -5.97 0.17 -5.83
N THR A 58 -5.54 -1.00 -5.36
CA THR A 58 -6.41 -2.08 -4.89
C THR A 58 -5.99 -2.38 -3.46
N ALA A 59 -6.89 -2.16 -2.51
CA ALA A 59 -6.57 -2.25 -1.09
C ALA A 59 -7.54 -3.18 -0.37
N VAL A 60 -7.05 -3.90 0.64
CA VAL A 60 -7.95 -4.67 1.50
C VAL A 60 -8.55 -3.79 2.57
N ILE A 61 -9.76 -4.16 3.00
CA ILE A 61 -10.40 -3.58 4.16
C ILE A 61 -10.91 -4.73 5.03
N GLY A 62 -10.71 -4.63 6.34
CA GLY A 62 -11.26 -5.61 7.27
C GLY A 62 -12.77 -5.44 7.38
N LYS A 63 -13.48 -6.56 7.43
CA LYS A 63 -14.93 -6.55 7.57
C LYS A 63 -15.32 -5.77 8.81
N GLY A 64 -16.20 -4.80 8.65
CA GLY A 64 -16.62 -3.91 9.74
C GLY A 64 -15.68 -2.76 10.01
N LYS A 65 -14.55 -2.66 9.34
CA LYS A 65 -13.66 -1.53 9.48
C LYS A 65 -14.08 -0.39 8.56
N GLN A 66 -13.67 0.81 8.93
CA GLN A 66 -14.06 2.03 8.21
C GLN A 66 -13.08 2.40 7.10
N PHE A 67 -11.81 2.03 7.24
CA PHE A 67 -10.76 2.48 6.34
C PHE A 67 -9.97 1.31 5.76
N PRO A 68 -9.53 1.42 4.48
CA PRO A 68 -8.67 0.40 3.90
C PRO A 68 -7.29 0.39 4.53
N GLU A 69 -6.60 -0.74 4.40
CA GLU A 69 -5.29 -0.92 5.00
C GLU A 69 -4.18 -0.59 4.00
N PRO A 70 -3.47 0.54 4.18
CA PRO A 70 -2.49 0.99 3.20
C PRO A 70 -1.27 0.08 3.08
N LEU A 71 -1.03 -0.77 4.09
CA LEU A 71 0.10 -1.69 4.06
C LEU A 71 -0.30 -3.10 3.63
N ILE A 72 -1.48 -3.26 3.02
CA ILE A 72 -1.88 -4.47 2.31
C ILE A 72 -2.60 -3.98 1.06
N THR A 73 -1.82 -3.48 0.10
CA THR A 73 -2.37 -2.71 -1.02
C THR A 73 -1.47 -2.84 -2.24
N ILE A 74 -2.07 -2.88 -3.41
CA ILE A 74 -1.36 -2.72 -4.68
C ILE A 74 -1.55 -1.27 -5.13
N TYR A 75 -0.46 -0.54 -5.27
CA TYR A 75 -0.49 0.84 -5.76
C TYR A 75 -0.17 0.84 -7.25
N GLU A 76 -1.10 1.38 -8.05
CA GLU A 76 -0.93 1.46 -9.49
C GLU A 76 -0.07 2.67 -9.88
N PRO A 77 0.51 2.69 -11.10
CA PRO A 77 1.36 3.82 -11.51
C PRO A 77 0.70 5.18 -11.37
N LYS A 78 -0.60 5.28 -11.59
CA LYS A 78 -1.28 6.57 -11.48
C LYS A 78 -1.32 7.12 -10.06
N SER A 79 -1.03 6.30 -9.04
CA SER A 79 -0.95 6.78 -7.66
C SER A 79 0.27 7.64 -7.40
N TYR A 80 1.32 7.53 -8.23
CA TYR A 80 2.58 8.22 -7.96
C TYR A 80 2.41 9.75 -7.93
N SER A 81 1.74 10.31 -8.93
CA SER A 81 1.52 11.76 -8.94
C SER A 81 0.67 12.22 -7.75
N ILE A 82 -0.26 11.39 -7.31
CA ILE A 82 -1.10 11.69 -6.15
C ILE A 82 -0.26 11.67 -4.88
N LEU A 83 0.62 10.67 -4.74
CA LEU A 83 1.55 10.61 -3.61
C LEU A 83 2.41 11.87 -3.53
N LEU A 84 2.95 12.31 -4.67
CA LEU A 84 3.79 13.50 -4.72
C LEU A 84 3.01 14.77 -4.40
N GLN A 85 1.75 14.85 -4.83
CA GLN A 85 0.89 15.99 -4.50
C GLN A 85 0.63 16.09 -3.00
N TYR A 86 0.37 14.95 -2.36
CA TYR A 86 0.16 14.94 -0.92
C TYR A 86 1.43 15.31 -0.18
N LEU A 87 2.57 14.78 -0.62
CA LEU A 87 3.86 15.12 -0.02
C LEU A 87 4.15 16.60 -0.13
N ALA A 88 3.86 17.22 -1.29
CA ALA A 88 4.05 18.66 -1.48
C ALA A 88 3.21 19.51 -0.53
N GLN A 89 2.09 18.95 -0.07
CA GLN A 89 1.21 19.62 0.90
C GLN A 89 1.57 19.30 2.34
N GLY A 90 2.63 18.53 2.56
CA GLY A 90 3.08 18.18 3.91
C GLY A 90 2.45 16.91 4.47
N TYR A 91 1.76 16.12 3.66
CA TYR A 91 1.14 14.87 4.10
C TYR A 91 2.01 13.67 3.72
N SER A 92 2.12 12.72 4.64
CA SER A 92 2.87 11.48 4.40
C SER A 92 2.10 10.26 4.91
N CYS A 93 0.77 10.31 4.84
CA CYS A 93 -0.09 9.21 5.28
C CYS A 93 -0.73 8.51 4.09
N PRO A 94 -0.31 7.26 3.77
CA PRO A 94 -0.89 6.57 2.62
C PRO A 94 -2.38 6.29 2.78
N ARG A 95 -2.87 6.10 4.01
CA ARG A 95 -4.29 5.87 4.26
C ARG A 95 -5.14 7.04 3.76
N LYS A 96 -4.66 8.26 3.94
CA LYS A 96 -5.36 9.45 3.50
C LYS A 96 -5.56 9.44 1.98
N ILE A 97 -4.57 8.98 1.26
CA ILE A 97 -4.66 8.85 -0.19
C ILE A 97 -5.72 7.82 -0.57
N LEU A 98 -5.73 6.67 0.09
CA LEU A 98 -6.69 5.61 -0.21
C LEU A 98 -8.13 6.06 0.08
N ILE A 99 -8.33 6.84 1.14
CA ILE A 99 -9.65 7.34 1.49
C ILE A 99 -10.17 8.34 0.46
N ASN A 100 -9.28 9.15 -0.09
CA ASN A 100 -9.66 10.27 -0.95
C ASN A 100 -9.49 9.99 -2.45
N SER A 101 -9.20 8.75 -2.83
CA SER A 101 -8.94 8.39 -4.21
C SER A 101 -9.88 7.28 -4.67
N ASP A 102 -9.92 7.07 -5.98
CA ASP A 102 -10.71 5.98 -6.57
C ASP A 102 -9.92 4.67 -6.44
N VAL A 103 -10.29 3.88 -5.45
CA VAL A 103 -9.56 2.68 -5.05
C VAL A 103 -10.49 1.47 -5.10
N GLU A 104 -9.98 0.37 -5.64
CA GLU A 104 -10.68 -0.91 -5.59
C GLU A 104 -10.55 -1.47 -4.17
N ILE A 105 -11.67 -1.79 -3.53
CA ILE A 105 -11.69 -2.28 -2.16
C ILE A 105 -11.99 -3.78 -2.15
N VAL A 106 -11.17 -4.53 -1.44
CA VAL A 106 -11.34 -5.97 -1.26
C VAL A 106 -11.61 -6.23 0.21
N GLU A 107 -12.85 -6.61 0.53
CA GLU A 107 -13.23 -6.89 1.91
C GLU A 107 -12.74 -8.27 2.32
N VAL A 108 -12.07 -8.35 3.47
CA VAL A 108 -11.58 -9.62 4.02
C VAL A 108 -11.97 -9.72 5.48
N GLU A 109 -11.90 -10.93 6.04
CA GLU A 109 -12.15 -11.11 7.46
C GLU A 109 -11.17 -10.28 8.28
N ASP A 110 -11.68 -9.57 9.28
CA ASP A 110 -10.86 -8.64 10.04
C ASP A 110 -9.71 -9.33 10.78
N ASN A 111 -9.90 -10.57 11.18
CA ASN A 111 -8.85 -11.30 11.90
C ASN A 111 -7.59 -11.54 11.06
N LEU A 112 -7.68 -11.40 9.74
CA LEU A 112 -6.51 -11.53 8.88
C LEU A 112 -5.61 -10.31 8.94
N ILE A 113 -6.14 -9.15 9.33
CA ILE A 113 -5.40 -7.89 9.34
C ILE A 113 -5.46 -7.16 10.67
N GLN A 114 -6.06 -7.77 11.70
CA GLN A 114 -6.03 -7.18 13.04
C GLN A 114 -4.58 -7.21 13.54
N ASN A 115 -4.27 -6.41 14.54
CA ASN A 115 -2.93 -6.25 15.11
C ASN A 115 -1.98 -5.39 14.29
N ILE A 116 -2.49 -4.72 13.25
CA ILE A 116 -1.73 -3.64 12.65
C ILE A 116 -1.85 -2.44 13.59
N ASN A 117 -0.72 -2.04 14.18
CA ASN A 117 -0.72 -0.98 15.18
C ASN A 117 -0.48 0.38 14.53
N THR A 118 0.67 0.97 14.80
CA THR A 118 0.98 2.30 14.26
C THR A 118 1.96 2.14 13.10
N PRO A 119 1.91 3.05 12.12
CA PRO A 119 2.81 2.95 10.97
C PRO A 119 4.28 2.94 11.34
N GLU A 120 4.66 3.58 12.43
CA GLU A 120 6.06 3.63 12.87
C GLU A 120 6.58 2.28 13.34
N GLU A 121 5.68 1.37 13.67
CA GLU A 121 6.07 0.05 14.17
C GLU A 121 6.17 -0.98 13.04
N TYR A 122 5.93 -0.56 11.81
CA TYR A 122 5.88 -1.49 10.70
C TYR A 122 7.15 -1.57 9.92
N ASN A 123 7.43 -2.77 9.49
CA ASN A 123 8.24 -3.00 8.31
C ASN A 123 7.31 -3.44 7.20
N ALA A 124 7.50 -2.91 6.03
CA ALA A 124 6.70 -3.26 4.88
C ALA A 124 7.60 -3.80 3.78
N ALA A 125 7.18 -4.89 3.16
CA ALA A 125 7.81 -5.38 1.95
C ALA A 125 7.14 -4.70 0.75
N ILE A 126 7.94 -4.18 -0.16
CA ILE A 126 7.45 -3.48 -1.35
C ILE A 126 7.99 -4.19 -2.57
N LYS A 127 7.11 -4.78 -3.36
CA LYS A 127 7.48 -5.62 -4.48
C LYS A 127 6.89 -5.13 -5.79
N GLU A 128 7.72 -5.13 -6.82
CA GLU A 128 7.30 -4.71 -8.15
C GLU A 128 6.37 -5.74 -8.79
N LEU A 129 5.31 -5.24 -9.42
CA LEU A 129 4.36 -6.04 -10.18
C LEU A 129 4.39 -5.59 -11.64
N ASN A 130 4.54 -6.55 -12.53
CA ASN A 130 4.53 -6.29 -13.97
C ASN A 130 3.71 -7.31 -14.71
#